data_84521323258feab050849892e5770239
#
_entry.id   84521323258feab050849892e5770239
#
_cell.length_a   1.000
_cell.length_b   1.000
_cell.length_c   1.000
_cell.angle_alpha   90.00
_cell.angle_beta   90.00
_cell.angle_gamma   90.00
#
_symmetry.space_group_name_H-M   'P 1'
#
loop_
_entity.id
_entity.type
_entity.pdbx_description
1 polymer ?
#
loop_
_entity_poly.entity_id
_entity_poly.type
_entity_poly.pdbx_seq_one_letter_code
_entity_poly.pdbx_strand_id
1 'polypeptide(L)'
;FITSRKINPSDIAVLVRTNREAEAIQQSLSSVHIPSVIDSGSSVFETEDALYLERFLTALLEPTRSELINAVLATPFFGLNANAIENLASNQQEWENYVSKFLHYHELWRDYGFMYMFRNFLAQEHIRPKLLATEQGERHLTNILHLSELLHLQENQKQAGMTNLHSWFLQKITDNTIQVSDEEILEADKLLAAKD
;
A
#
# COMPACT_ATOMS: atom_id res chain seq x y z
N PHE A 1 32.22 14.70 37.81
CA PHE A 1 31.24 13.61 37.72
C PHE A 1 30.55 13.70 36.34
N ILE A 2 31.04 12.95 35.36
CA ILE A 2 30.39 12.82 34.06
C ILE A 2 29.38 11.69 34.23
N THR A 3 28.11 12.04 34.37
CA THR A 3 27.02 11.07 34.35
C THR A 3 26.90 10.53 32.93
N SER A 4 27.32 9.30 32.70
CA SER A 4 27.11 8.57 31.42
C SER A 4 25.62 8.45 31.17
N ARG A 5 25.04 9.32 30.34
CA ARG A 5 23.68 9.15 29.83
C ARG A 5 23.67 7.88 28.97
N LYS A 6 22.90 6.89 29.37
CA LYS A 6 22.57 5.77 28.49
C LYS A 6 21.79 6.34 27.30
N ILE A 7 22.37 6.32 26.12
CA ILE A 7 21.73 6.70 24.88
C ILE A 7 20.95 5.44 24.41
N ASN A 8 19.65 5.56 24.20
CA ASN A 8 18.86 4.49 23.63
C ASN A 8 18.96 4.53 22.09
N PRO A 9 18.81 3.39 21.38
CA PRO A 9 18.78 3.40 19.91
C PRO A 9 17.76 4.38 19.32
N SER A 10 16.61 4.56 19.98
CA SER A 10 15.58 5.54 19.61
C SER A 10 16.00 7.00 19.70
N ASP A 11 17.12 7.30 20.37
CA ASP A 11 17.64 8.67 20.51
C ASP A 11 18.66 9.03 19.41
N ILE A 12 18.92 8.08 18.48
CA ILE A 12 19.92 8.21 17.43
C ILE A 12 19.22 8.35 16.08
N ALA A 13 19.53 9.41 15.35
CA ALA A 13 19.16 9.58 13.96
C ALA A 13 20.41 9.63 13.07
N VAL A 14 20.37 8.92 11.94
CA VAL A 14 21.43 8.94 10.93
C VAL A 14 20.88 9.66 9.70
N LEU A 15 21.48 10.76 9.34
CA LEU A 15 21.12 11.53 8.15
C LEU A 15 21.95 11.07 6.96
N VAL A 16 21.29 10.79 5.88
CA VAL A 16 21.89 10.36 4.60
C VAL A 16 21.34 11.22 3.47
N ARG A 17 21.97 11.16 2.30
CA ARG A 17 21.56 11.97 1.14
C ARG A 17 20.64 11.22 0.19
N THR A 18 20.68 9.89 0.21
CA THR A 18 19.91 9.04 -0.70
C THR A 18 19.26 7.88 0.03
N ASN A 19 18.12 7.40 -0.49
CA ASN A 19 17.42 6.22 0.03
C ASN A 19 18.31 4.97 0.01
N ARG A 20 19.17 4.84 -1.01
CA ARG A 20 20.12 3.72 -1.13
C ARG A 20 21.14 3.69 0.02
N GLU A 21 21.60 4.87 0.46
CA GLU A 21 22.48 4.96 1.64
C GLU A 21 21.73 4.58 2.92
N ALA A 22 20.45 5.01 3.05
CA ALA A 22 19.59 4.63 4.16
C ALA A 22 19.39 3.11 4.24
N GLU A 23 19.10 2.46 3.12
CA GLU A 23 18.93 1.01 3.03
C GLU A 23 20.22 0.26 3.42
N ALA A 24 21.38 0.70 2.94
CA ALA A 24 22.66 0.09 3.27
C ALA A 24 22.95 0.17 4.78
N ILE A 25 22.62 1.30 5.40
CA ILE A 25 22.77 1.48 6.86
C ILE A 25 21.77 0.59 7.61
N GLN A 26 20.51 0.53 7.17
CA GLN A 26 19.50 -0.33 7.78
C GLN A 26 19.91 -1.80 7.72
N GLN A 27 20.40 -2.29 6.58
CA GLN A 27 20.91 -3.65 6.44
C GLN A 27 22.09 -3.92 7.40
N SER A 28 23.01 -2.97 7.51
CA SER A 28 24.14 -3.06 8.43
C SER A 28 23.70 -3.13 9.90
N LEU A 29 22.73 -2.31 10.29
CA LEU A 29 22.14 -2.32 11.65
C LEU A 29 21.39 -3.61 11.94
N SER A 30 20.63 -4.12 10.96
CA SER A 30 19.90 -5.39 11.04
C SER A 30 20.85 -6.57 11.25
N SER A 31 22.01 -6.57 10.58
CA SER A 31 23.02 -7.62 10.71
C SER A 31 23.57 -7.76 12.13
N VAL A 32 23.55 -6.67 12.91
CA VAL A 32 23.94 -6.64 14.33
C VAL A 32 22.75 -6.56 15.29
N HIS A 33 21.54 -6.89 14.81
CA HIS A 33 20.29 -6.93 15.57
C HIS A 33 19.88 -5.61 16.21
N ILE A 34 20.26 -4.48 15.62
CA ILE A 34 19.81 -3.15 16.05
C ILE A 34 18.56 -2.77 15.21
N PRO A 35 17.38 -2.66 15.84
CA PRO A 35 16.19 -2.23 15.12
C PRO A 35 16.34 -0.79 14.64
N SER A 36 16.02 -0.53 13.38
CA SER A 36 16.08 0.79 12.77
C SER A 36 14.93 0.99 11.78
N VAL A 37 14.48 2.23 11.64
CA VAL A 37 13.44 2.64 10.72
C VAL A 37 14.03 3.64 9.73
N ILE A 38 13.78 3.47 8.44
CA ILE A 38 14.11 4.47 7.43
C ILE A 38 12.92 5.43 7.33
N ASP A 39 13.20 6.70 7.61
CA ASP A 39 12.28 7.80 7.26
C ASP A 39 12.74 8.34 5.89
N SER A 40 12.26 7.70 4.83
CA SER A 40 12.67 8.04 3.46
C SER A 40 12.00 9.32 2.94
N GLY A 41 11.09 9.91 3.72
CA GLY A 41 10.23 11.00 3.22
C GLY A 41 9.33 10.57 2.06
N SER A 42 9.43 9.29 1.60
CA SER A 42 8.60 8.78 0.53
C SER A 42 7.14 8.72 0.96
N SER A 43 6.29 9.17 0.09
CA SER A 43 4.85 9.15 0.31
C SER A 43 4.33 7.70 0.35
N VAL A 44 3.41 7.41 1.26
CA VAL A 44 2.73 6.09 1.29
C VAL A 44 2.00 5.80 -0.02
N PHE A 45 1.67 6.84 -0.81
CA PHE A 45 1.07 6.71 -2.14
C PHE A 45 2.03 6.16 -3.21
N GLU A 46 3.35 6.14 -2.96
CA GLU A 46 4.38 5.60 -3.86
C GLU A 46 4.63 4.10 -3.65
N THR A 47 3.96 3.52 -2.67
CA THR A 47 4.14 2.10 -2.32
C THR A 47 3.30 1.18 -3.20
N GLU A 48 3.74 -0.07 -3.36
CA GLU A 48 2.93 -1.11 -4.01
C GLU A 48 1.58 -1.32 -3.30
N ASP A 49 1.55 -1.08 -1.99
CA ASP A 49 0.34 -1.17 -1.19
C ASP A 49 -0.74 -0.18 -1.64
N ALA A 50 -0.33 1.02 -2.09
CA ALA A 50 -1.24 1.98 -2.69
C ALA A 50 -1.84 1.46 -4.00
N LEU A 51 -1.05 0.79 -4.84
CA LEU A 51 -1.53 0.16 -6.07
C LEU A 51 -2.47 -1.02 -5.79
N TYR A 52 -2.20 -1.81 -4.75
CA TYR A 52 -3.10 -2.91 -4.36
C TYR A 52 -4.44 -2.39 -3.88
N LEU A 53 -4.41 -1.33 -3.07
CA LEU A 53 -5.63 -0.69 -2.58
C LEU A 53 -6.41 0.00 -3.71
N GLU A 54 -5.71 0.66 -4.66
CA GLU A 54 -6.31 1.26 -5.85
C GLU A 54 -7.07 0.22 -6.68
N ARG A 55 -6.44 -0.92 -6.99
CA ARG A 55 -7.08 -2.03 -7.73
C ARG A 55 -8.33 -2.53 -7.00
N PHE A 56 -8.27 -2.65 -5.67
CA PHE A 56 -9.41 -3.04 -4.86
C PHE A 56 -10.57 -2.02 -4.98
N LEU A 57 -10.27 -0.73 -4.84
CA LEU A 57 -11.29 0.33 -4.97
C LEU A 57 -11.91 0.35 -6.39
N THR A 58 -11.09 0.21 -7.43
CA THR A 58 -11.54 0.12 -8.82
C THR A 58 -12.48 -1.07 -9.02
N ALA A 59 -12.13 -2.24 -8.51
CA ALA A 59 -12.99 -3.42 -8.60
C ALA A 59 -14.31 -3.27 -7.83
N LEU A 60 -14.31 -2.51 -6.74
CA LEU A 60 -15.55 -2.20 -6.01
C LEU A 60 -16.44 -1.21 -6.75
N LEU A 61 -15.90 -0.32 -7.57
CA LEU A 61 -16.71 0.57 -8.41
C LEU A 61 -17.42 -0.18 -9.55
N GLU A 62 -16.78 -1.21 -10.09
CA GLU A 62 -17.30 -2.03 -11.18
C GLU A 62 -17.27 -3.54 -10.82
N PRO A 63 -18.06 -3.98 -9.82
CA PRO A 63 -17.92 -5.30 -9.19
C PRO A 63 -18.39 -6.48 -10.05
N THR A 64 -18.83 -6.22 -11.29
CA THR A 64 -19.20 -7.26 -12.27
C THR A 64 -18.11 -7.46 -13.33
N ARG A 65 -17.06 -6.65 -13.35
CA ARG A 65 -15.96 -6.77 -14.31
C ARG A 65 -14.91 -7.78 -13.82
N SER A 66 -14.87 -8.91 -14.51
CA SER A 66 -14.03 -10.06 -14.14
C SER A 66 -12.54 -9.72 -14.12
N GLU A 67 -12.06 -8.92 -15.07
CA GLU A 67 -10.67 -8.52 -15.16
C GLU A 67 -10.22 -7.69 -13.94
N LEU A 68 -11.10 -6.85 -13.38
CA LEU A 68 -10.80 -6.04 -12.20
C LEU A 68 -10.75 -6.91 -10.94
N ILE A 69 -11.70 -7.84 -10.79
CA ILE A 69 -11.70 -8.81 -9.69
C ILE A 69 -10.43 -9.66 -9.74
N ASN A 70 -10.07 -10.20 -10.92
CA ASN A 70 -8.86 -11.00 -11.09
C ASN A 70 -7.59 -10.23 -10.71
N ALA A 71 -7.52 -8.94 -11.06
CA ALA A 71 -6.39 -8.09 -10.67
C ALA A 71 -6.25 -7.94 -9.15
N VAL A 72 -7.38 -7.90 -8.41
CA VAL A 72 -7.37 -7.88 -6.94
C VAL A 72 -7.00 -9.24 -6.36
N LEU A 73 -7.53 -10.33 -6.91
CA LEU A 73 -7.24 -11.69 -6.45
C LEU A 73 -5.75 -12.04 -6.55
N ALA A 74 -5.04 -11.45 -7.52
CA ALA A 74 -3.59 -11.59 -7.67
C ALA A 74 -2.77 -10.77 -6.66
N THR A 75 -3.38 -9.81 -5.94
CA THR A 75 -2.67 -9.02 -4.91
C THR A 75 -2.46 -9.82 -3.62
N PRO A 76 -1.56 -9.38 -2.72
CA PRO A 76 -1.37 -10.00 -1.42
C PRO A 76 -2.63 -10.09 -0.54
N PHE A 77 -3.69 -9.35 -0.85
CA PHE A 77 -4.98 -9.47 -0.15
C PHE A 77 -5.59 -10.86 -0.28
N PHE A 78 -5.47 -11.48 -1.45
CA PHE A 78 -5.98 -12.82 -1.70
C PHE A 78 -4.86 -13.82 -1.99
N GLY A 79 -3.76 -13.38 -2.61
CA GLY A 79 -2.56 -14.20 -2.86
C GLY A 79 -2.74 -15.30 -3.89
N LEU A 80 -3.72 -15.17 -4.80
CA LEU A 80 -3.95 -16.17 -5.84
C LEU A 80 -2.90 -16.03 -6.95
N ASN A 81 -2.27 -17.14 -7.31
CA ASN A 81 -1.39 -17.19 -8.46
C ASN A 81 -2.18 -17.36 -9.78
N ALA A 82 -1.49 -17.22 -10.92
CA ALA A 82 -2.11 -17.30 -12.24
C ALA A 82 -2.91 -18.60 -12.47
N ASN A 83 -2.36 -19.75 -12.05
CA ASN A 83 -3.03 -21.05 -12.19
C ASN A 83 -4.32 -21.13 -11.35
N ALA A 84 -4.30 -20.55 -10.13
CA ALA A 84 -5.48 -20.51 -9.28
C ALA A 84 -6.58 -19.63 -9.88
N ILE A 85 -6.22 -18.50 -10.49
CA ILE A 85 -7.15 -17.59 -11.18
C ILE A 85 -7.72 -18.27 -12.44
N GLU A 86 -6.91 -18.99 -13.21
CA GLU A 86 -7.36 -19.74 -14.37
C GLU A 86 -8.34 -20.87 -13.98
N ASN A 87 -8.03 -21.61 -12.92
CA ASN A 87 -8.93 -22.63 -12.39
C ASN A 87 -10.25 -22.04 -11.89
N LEU A 88 -10.18 -20.86 -11.24
CA LEU A 88 -11.37 -20.13 -10.79
C LEU A 88 -12.28 -19.75 -11.97
N ALA A 89 -11.70 -19.32 -13.10
CA ALA A 89 -12.47 -19.01 -14.32
C ALA A 89 -13.22 -20.22 -14.87
N SER A 90 -12.75 -21.44 -14.59
CA SER A 90 -13.38 -22.71 -14.98
C SER A 90 -14.42 -23.21 -13.97
N ASN A 91 -14.52 -22.61 -12.78
CA ASN A 91 -15.45 -22.99 -11.72
C ASN A 91 -16.47 -21.86 -11.50
N GLN A 92 -17.59 -21.92 -12.20
CA GLN A 92 -18.61 -20.88 -12.17
C GLN A 92 -19.13 -20.59 -10.76
N GLN A 93 -19.36 -21.62 -9.93
CA GLN A 93 -19.89 -21.42 -8.56
C GLN A 93 -18.90 -20.65 -7.67
N GLU A 94 -17.63 -20.96 -7.79
CA GLU A 94 -16.59 -20.30 -7.01
C GLU A 94 -16.36 -18.86 -7.49
N TRP A 95 -16.45 -18.65 -8.80
CA TRP A 95 -16.43 -17.32 -9.40
C TRP A 95 -17.59 -16.45 -8.92
N GLU A 96 -18.82 -16.96 -8.94
CA GLU A 96 -20.03 -16.28 -8.46
C GLU A 96 -19.90 -15.88 -6.97
N ASN A 97 -19.24 -16.70 -6.16
CA ASN A 97 -18.96 -16.35 -4.76
C ASN A 97 -18.05 -15.12 -4.65
N TYR A 98 -17.02 -14.99 -5.48
CA TYR A 98 -16.18 -13.79 -5.49
C TYR A 98 -16.95 -12.57 -5.99
N VAL A 99 -17.68 -12.67 -7.08
CA VAL A 99 -18.53 -11.57 -7.56
C VAL A 99 -19.49 -11.10 -6.46
N SER A 100 -20.13 -12.04 -5.77
CA SER A 100 -21.05 -11.73 -4.66
C SER A 100 -20.36 -10.99 -3.50
N LYS A 101 -19.12 -11.36 -3.18
CA LYS A 101 -18.32 -10.64 -2.17
C LYS A 101 -18.00 -9.20 -2.59
N PHE A 102 -17.58 -8.99 -3.83
CA PHE A 102 -17.27 -7.63 -4.33
C PHE A 102 -18.54 -6.77 -4.40
N LEU A 103 -19.68 -7.33 -4.82
CA LEU A 103 -20.98 -6.67 -4.76
C LEU A 103 -21.34 -6.27 -3.31
N HIS A 104 -21.17 -7.20 -2.37
CA HIS A 104 -21.41 -6.93 -0.96
C HIS A 104 -20.54 -5.77 -0.42
N TYR A 105 -19.23 -5.76 -0.72
CA TYR A 105 -18.35 -4.66 -0.31
C TYR A 105 -18.69 -3.35 -1.02
N HIS A 106 -19.11 -3.38 -2.28
CA HIS A 106 -19.64 -2.20 -2.97
C HIS A 106 -20.83 -1.61 -2.23
N GLU A 107 -21.82 -2.44 -1.85
CA GLU A 107 -23.00 -2.01 -1.10
C GLU A 107 -22.64 -1.47 0.28
N LEU A 108 -21.73 -2.13 1.00
CA LEU A 108 -21.24 -1.62 2.29
C LEU A 108 -20.58 -0.25 2.15
N TRP A 109 -19.78 -0.03 1.12
CA TRP A 109 -19.16 1.27 0.88
C TRP A 109 -20.20 2.34 0.53
N ARG A 110 -21.12 2.03 -0.37
CA ARG A 110 -22.20 2.94 -0.77
C ARG A 110 -23.08 3.36 0.40
N ASP A 111 -23.46 2.42 1.26
CA ASP A 111 -24.48 2.63 2.28
C ASP A 111 -23.91 3.08 3.63
N TYR A 112 -22.68 2.70 3.98
CA TYR A 112 -22.06 2.94 5.29
C TYR A 112 -20.71 3.65 5.22
N GLY A 113 -20.19 3.96 4.02
CA GLY A 113 -18.93 4.66 3.81
C GLY A 113 -17.71 3.73 3.79
N PHE A 114 -16.60 4.32 3.34
CA PHE A 114 -15.34 3.60 3.08
C PHE A 114 -14.82 2.85 4.30
N MET A 115 -14.72 3.51 5.46
CA MET A 115 -14.08 2.90 6.63
C MET A 115 -14.87 1.71 7.19
N TYR A 116 -16.19 1.76 7.13
CA TYR A 116 -17.04 0.64 7.54
C TYR A 116 -16.84 -0.57 6.62
N MET A 117 -16.91 -0.36 5.32
CA MET A 117 -16.64 -1.38 4.32
C MET A 117 -15.24 -1.98 4.51
N PHE A 118 -14.22 -1.12 4.64
CA PHE A 118 -12.83 -1.56 4.68
C PHE A 118 -12.51 -2.41 5.94
N ARG A 119 -13.07 -2.05 7.09
CA ARG A 119 -12.95 -2.87 8.32
C ARG A 119 -13.60 -4.23 8.16
N ASN A 120 -14.77 -4.30 7.51
CA ASN A 120 -15.42 -5.57 7.20
C ASN A 120 -14.58 -6.42 6.26
N PHE A 121 -14.03 -5.83 5.20
CA PHE A 121 -13.10 -6.50 4.27
C PHE A 121 -11.88 -7.08 5.00
N LEU A 122 -11.19 -6.28 5.81
CA LEU A 122 -10.03 -6.74 6.58
C LEU A 122 -10.36 -7.93 7.50
N ALA A 123 -11.55 -7.92 8.11
CA ALA A 123 -11.98 -8.96 9.03
C ALA A 123 -12.43 -10.24 8.32
N GLN A 124 -13.34 -10.12 7.36
CA GLN A 124 -13.96 -11.27 6.69
C GLN A 124 -12.98 -12.02 5.77
N GLU A 125 -12.12 -11.30 5.07
CA GLU A 125 -11.13 -11.92 4.18
C GLU A 125 -9.81 -12.25 4.90
N HIS A 126 -9.73 -12.04 6.22
CA HIS A 126 -8.52 -12.31 7.00
C HIS A 126 -7.26 -11.64 6.44
N ILE A 127 -7.40 -10.38 5.98
CA ILE A 127 -6.32 -9.67 5.29
C ILE A 127 -5.09 -9.46 6.18
N ARG A 128 -5.30 -9.12 7.48
CA ARG A 128 -4.19 -8.88 8.41
C ARG A 128 -3.24 -10.07 8.53
N PRO A 129 -3.69 -11.30 8.86
CA PRO A 129 -2.79 -12.44 8.92
C PRO A 129 -2.17 -12.80 7.57
N LYS A 130 -2.87 -12.59 6.45
CA LYS A 130 -2.31 -12.82 5.11
C LYS A 130 -1.15 -11.88 4.81
N LEU A 131 -1.33 -10.57 5.05
CA LEU A 131 -0.25 -9.59 4.87
C LEU A 131 0.93 -9.88 5.79
N LEU A 132 0.69 -10.15 7.07
CA LEU A 132 1.75 -10.45 8.03
C LEU A 132 2.56 -11.72 7.70
N ALA A 133 2.01 -12.63 6.88
CA ALA A 133 2.71 -13.81 6.40
C ALA A 133 3.63 -13.53 5.20
N THR A 134 3.59 -12.35 4.61
CA THR A 134 4.46 -11.95 3.50
C THR A 134 5.78 -11.39 4.00
N GLU A 135 6.79 -11.34 3.12
CA GLU A 135 8.02 -10.60 3.38
C GLU A 135 7.67 -9.13 3.62
N GLN A 136 8.24 -8.51 4.66
CA GLN A 136 7.92 -7.15 5.12
C GLN A 136 6.43 -6.93 5.50
N GLY A 137 5.72 -7.97 5.90
CA GLY A 137 4.28 -7.94 6.16
C GLY A 137 3.81 -6.89 7.16
N GLU A 138 4.60 -6.57 8.19
CA GLU A 138 4.31 -5.47 9.12
C GLU A 138 4.29 -4.11 8.42
N ARG A 139 5.22 -3.89 7.48
CA ARG A 139 5.28 -2.65 6.69
C ARG A 139 4.07 -2.56 5.75
N HIS A 140 3.74 -3.64 5.04
CA HIS A 140 2.56 -3.70 4.19
C HIS A 140 1.28 -3.39 4.97
N LEU A 141 1.11 -4.03 6.13
CA LEU A 141 -0.06 -3.77 6.97
C LEU A 141 -0.12 -2.32 7.45
N THR A 142 1.01 -1.75 7.89
CA THR A 142 1.09 -0.35 8.32
C THR A 142 0.73 0.60 7.19
N ASN A 143 1.26 0.40 5.99
CA ASN A 143 0.95 1.21 4.82
C ASN A 143 -0.53 1.16 4.46
N ILE A 144 -1.11 -0.03 4.41
CA ILE A 144 -2.54 -0.22 4.10
C ILE A 144 -3.44 0.46 5.13
N LEU A 145 -3.11 0.37 6.42
CA LEU A 145 -3.87 1.04 7.47
C LEU A 145 -3.73 2.57 7.36
N HIS A 146 -2.53 3.08 7.11
CA HIS A 146 -2.29 4.52 6.91
C HIS A 146 -3.05 5.04 5.68
N LEU A 147 -2.97 4.35 4.54
CA LEU A 147 -3.75 4.70 3.35
C LEU A 147 -5.26 4.72 3.64
N SER A 148 -5.75 3.76 4.42
CA SER A 148 -7.17 3.71 4.79
C SER A 148 -7.60 4.90 5.66
N GLU A 149 -6.73 5.37 6.55
CA GLU A 149 -6.98 6.58 7.36
C GLU A 149 -7.03 7.83 6.49
N LEU A 150 -6.11 7.97 5.52
CA LEU A 150 -6.11 9.10 4.58
C LEU A 150 -7.36 9.13 3.70
N LEU A 151 -7.81 7.96 3.20
CA LEU A 151 -9.06 7.83 2.46
C LEU A 151 -10.27 8.23 3.32
N HIS A 152 -10.32 7.76 4.57
CA HIS A 152 -11.40 8.10 5.49
C HIS A 152 -11.44 9.60 5.81
N LEU A 153 -10.28 10.22 6.03
CA LEU A 153 -10.20 11.67 6.25
C LEU A 153 -10.71 12.43 5.03
N GLN A 154 -10.32 12.03 3.82
CA GLN A 154 -10.75 12.66 2.58
C GLN A 154 -12.25 12.50 2.35
N GLU A 155 -12.80 11.30 2.57
CA GLU A 155 -14.25 11.04 2.48
C GLU A 155 -15.04 11.99 3.37
N ASN A 156 -14.65 12.12 4.65
CA ASN A 156 -15.35 12.95 5.63
C ASN A 156 -15.20 14.45 5.35
N GLN A 157 -14.00 14.92 5.01
CA GLN A 157 -13.74 16.35 4.78
C GLN A 157 -14.45 16.88 3.54
N LYS A 158 -14.58 16.07 2.50
CA LYS A 158 -15.16 16.46 1.22
C LYS A 158 -16.55 15.91 0.98
N GLN A 159 -17.09 15.08 1.91
CA GLN A 159 -18.31 14.31 1.71
C GLN A 159 -18.28 13.60 0.34
N ALA A 160 -17.12 13.03 0.04
CA ALA A 160 -16.83 12.44 -1.26
C ALA A 160 -17.57 11.10 -1.41
N GLY A 161 -18.40 10.99 -2.44
CA GLY A 161 -18.90 9.68 -2.86
C GLY A 161 -17.78 8.78 -3.42
N MET A 162 -18.10 7.49 -3.61
CA MET A 162 -17.15 6.43 -4.01
C MET A 162 -16.25 6.83 -5.18
N THR A 163 -16.83 7.31 -6.28
CA THR A 163 -16.10 7.70 -7.51
C THR A 163 -15.14 8.87 -7.25
N ASN A 164 -15.59 9.88 -6.50
CA ASN A 164 -14.76 11.05 -6.21
C ASN A 164 -13.60 10.70 -5.28
N LEU A 165 -13.84 9.82 -4.29
CA LEU A 165 -12.80 9.34 -3.39
C LEU A 165 -11.74 8.53 -4.15
N HIS A 166 -12.16 7.62 -5.03
CA HIS A 166 -11.27 6.86 -5.91
C HIS A 166 -10.45 7.77 -6.84
N SER A 167 -11.10 8.74 -7.51
CA SER A 167 -10.41 9.68 -8.39
C SER A 167 -9.36 10.49 -7.65
N TRP A 168 -9.65 10.95 -6.44
CA TRP A 168 -8.67 11.63 -5.59
C TRP A 168 -7.49 10.72 -5.24
N PHE A 169 -7.77 9.46 -4.89
CA PHE A 169 -6.74 8.49 -4.53
C PHE A 169 -5.82 8.19 -5.72
N LEU A 170 -6.39 7.96 -6.89
CA LEU A 170 -5.66 7.74 -8.13
C LEU A 170 -4.79 8.95 -8.50
N GLN A 171 -5.33 10.18 -8.36
CA GLN A 171 -4.55 11.40 -8.58
C GLN A 171 -3.34 11.46 -7.64
N LYS A 172 -3.52 11.14 -6.34
CA LYS A 172 -2.42 11.12 -5.37
C LYS A 172 -1.31 10.14 -5.73
N ILE A 173 -1.66 8.95 -6.19
CA ILE A 173 -0.68 7.96 -6.67
C ILE A 173 0.06 8.51 -7.90
N THR A 174 -0.66 9.07 -8.87
CA THR A 174 -0.09 9.57 -10.13
C THR A 174 0.84 10.77 -9.90
N ASP A 175 0.40 11.76 -9.11
CA ASP A 175 1.18 12.96 -8.80
C ASP A 175 2.52 12.60 -8.11
N ASN A 176 2.50 11.67 -7.17
CA ASN A 176 3.71 11.23 -6.48
C ASN A 176 4.63 10.41 -7.41
N THR A 177 4.08 9.57 -8.28
CA THR A 177 4.88 8.80 -9.26
C THR A 177 5.61 9.71 -10.23
N ILE A 178 4.98 10.81 -10.68
CA ILE A 178 5.60 11.80 -11.57
C ILE A 178 6.75 12.53 -10.85
N GLN A 179 6.57 12.93 -9.59
CA GLN A 179 7.61 13.60 -8.81
C GLN A 179 8.85 12.73 -8.64
N VAL A 180 8.69 11.44 -8.33
CA VAL A 180 9.81 10.50 -8.20
C VAL A 180 10.58 10.36 -9.51
N SER A 181 9.88 10.24 -10.64
CA SER A 181 10.54 10.12 -11.96
C SER A 181 11.32 11.38 -12.34
N ASP A 182 10.82 12.56 -12.00
CA ASP A 182 11.50 13.84 -12.27
C ASP A 182 12.76 14.01 -11.38
N GLU A 183 12.71 13.57 -10.13
CA GLU A 183 13.86 13.56 -9.24
C GLU A 183 14.95 12.56 -9.68
N GLU A 184 14.58 11.37 -10.13
CA GLU A 184 15.50 10.37 -10.66
C GLU A 184 16.19 10.85 -11.94
N ILE A 185 15.46 11.52 -12.86
CA ILE A 185 16.02 12.12 -14.06
C ILE A 185 17.01 13.23 -13.70
N LEU A 186 16.65 14.10 -12.76
CA LEU A 186 17.51 15.19 -12.32
C LEU A 186 18.80 14.69 -11.64
N GLU A 187 18.72 13.61 -10.87
CA GLU A 187 19.91 12.98 -10.27
C GLU A 187 20.80 12.32 -11.33
N ALA A 188 20.21 11.63 -12.30
CA ALA A 188 20.94 11.04 -13.42
C ALA A 188 21.68 12.10 -14.25
N ASP A 189 21.04 13.23 -14.54
CA ASP A 189 21.64 14.35 -15.25
C ASP A 189 22.81 14.98 -14.45
N LYS A 190 22.66 15.12 -13.13
CA LYS A 190 23.74 15.61 -12.25
C LYS A 190 24.94 14.66 -12.22
N LEU A 191 24.70 13.34 -12.23
CA LEU A 191 25.74 12.31 -12.24
C LEU A 191 26.49 12.28 -13.59
N LEU A 192 25.81 12.56 -14.70
CA LEU A 192 26.41 12.69 -16.02
C LEU A 192 27.26 13.97 -16.12
N ALA A 193 26.75 15.10 -15.65
CA ALA A 193 27.46 16.38 -15.65
C ALA A 193 28.68 16.43 -14.71
N ALA A 194 28.79 15.55 -13.74
CA ALA A 194 29.92 15.46 -12.80
C ALA A 194 31.08 14.57 -13.33
N LYS A 195 30.93 13.97 -14.51
CA LYS A 195 31.94 13.10 -15.16
C LYS A 195 32.75 13.78 -16.24
N ASP A 196 32.39 15.03 -16.61
CA ASP A 196 33.15 15.91 -17.51
C ASP A 196 34.01 16.90 -16.68
#